data_98ab61f935ae840beacf1769a13019e7
#
_entry.id   98ab61f935ae840beacf1769a13019e7
#
_cell.length_a   1.000
_cell.length_b   1.000
_cell.length_c   1.000
_cell.angle_alpha   90.00
_cell.angle_beta   90.00
_cell.angle_gamma   90.00
#
_symmetry.space_group_name_H-M   'P 1'
#
loop_
_entity.id
_entity.type
_entity.pdbx_description
1 polymer ?
#
loop_
_entity_poly.entity_id
_entity_poly.type
_entity_poly.pdbx_seq_one_letter_code
_entity_poly.pdbx_strand_id
1 'polypeptide(L)'
;MLMNFGFFGIQYSFGLQQTAINPIFSFLNPDPSILPYLNMASPVTGLIVQPIIGAMSDRTWVPGLGRRRPYFLIGAIGCSLCLFIYPHVTALWVAVLLLWLLDISNNTAMEPFRAFIADTVQSTGFLMQSVFTGLGITLANISLYLLK
;
A
#
# COMPACT_ATOMS: atom_id res chain seq x y z
N MET A 1 17.07 -9.19 -6.05
CA MET A 1 16.23 -10.16 -5.32
C MET A 1 15.58 -9.56 -4.06
N LEU A 2 16.33 -9.01 -3.10
CA LEU A 2 15.77 -8.42 -1.85
C LEU A 2 14.68 -7.37 -2.07
N MET A 3 14.78 -6.53 -3.11
CA MET A 3 13.76 -5.52 -3.41
C MET A 3 12.42 -6.12 -3.87
N ASN A 4 12.45 -7.28 -4.53
CA ASN A 4 11.22 -7.96 -4.95
C ASN A 4 10.43 -8.53 -3.77
N PHE A 5 11.11 -8.96 -2.70
CA PHE A 5 10.45 -9.35 -1.45
C PHE A 5 9.78 -8.14 -0.75
N GLY A 6 10.43 -6.97 -0.81
CA GLY A 6 9.81 -5.75 -0.30
C GLY A 6 8.53 -5.38 -1.08
N PHE A 7 8.56 -5.52 -2.40
CA PHE A 7 7.38 -5.30 -3.25
C PHE A 7 6.26 -6.29 -2.94
N PHE A 8 6.60 -7.57 -2.72
CA PHE A 8 5.64 -8.57 -2.27
C PHE A 8 4.93 -8.14 -0.98
N GLY A 9 5.67 -7.64 0.01
CA GLY A 9 5.09 -7.12 1.25
C GLY A 9 4.12 -5.96 1.03
N ILE A 10 4.43 -5.02 0.13
CA ILE A 10 3.52 -3.93 -0.24
C ILE A 10 2.26 -4.46 -0.91
N GLN A 11 2.39 -5.41 -1.84
CA GLN A 11 1.24 -6.00 -2.53
C GLN A 11 0.37 -6.85 -1.59
N TYR A 12 0.99 -7.52 -0.62
CA TYR A 12 0.26 -8.20 0.44
C TYR A 12 -0.52 -7.21 1.31
N SER A 13 0.11 -6.09 1.73
CA SER A 13 -0.56 -5.00 2.44
C SER A 13 -1.74 -4.44 1.65
N PHE A 14 -1.55 -4.19 0.36
CA PHE A 14 -2.60 -3.71 -0.53
C PHE A 14 -3.74 -4.72 -0.68
N GLY A 15 -3.42 -6.00 -0.80
CA GLY A 15 -4.41 -7.09 -0.82
C GLY A 15 -5.22 -7.18 0.48
N LEU A 16 -4.57 -7.09 1.64
CA LEU A 16 -5.23 -7.02 2.94
C LEU A 16 -6.14 -5.81 3.05
N GLN A 17 -5.67 -4.65 2.61
CA GLN A 17 -6.48 -3.43 2.58
C GLN A 17 -7.75 -3.63 1.76
N GLN A 18 -7.65 -4.12 0.54
CA GLN A 18 -8.79 -4.33 -0.35
C GLN A 18 -9.82 -5.32 0.21
N THR A 19 -9.36 -6.36 0.89
CA THR A 19 -10.23 -7.45 1.35
C THR A 19 -10.76 -7.25 2.76
N ALA A 20 -9.96 -6.67 3.66
CA ALA A 20 -10.30 -6.52 5.08
C ALA A 20 -11.06 -5.23 5.39
N ILE A 21 -10.84 -4.16 4.63
CA ILE A 21 -11.41 -2.84 4.95
C ILE A 21 -12.93 -2.83 4.79
N ASN A 22 -13.44 -3.36 3.69
CA ASN A 22 -14.89 -3.35 3.44
C ASN A 22 -15.70 -4.09 4.52
N PRO A 23 -15.31 -5.30 4.98
CA PRO A 23 -15.94 -5.93 6.13
C PRO A 23 -15.87 -5.12 7.42
N ILE A 24 -14.73 -4.48 7.70
CA ILE A 24 -14.55 -3.67 8.92
C ILE A 24 -15.47 -2.44 8.88
N PHE A 25 -15.54 -1.75 7.74
CA PHE A 25 -16.45 -0.62 7.60
C PHE A 25 -17.92 -1.03 7.69
N SER A 26 -18.30 -2.17 7.14
CA SER A 26 -19.67 -2.69 7.27
C SER A 26 -20.01 -3.06 8.70
N PHE A 27 -19.03 -3.46 9.50
CA PHE A 27 -19.21 -3.75 10.92
C PHE A 27 -19.34 -2.46 11.76
N LEU A 28 -18.56 -1.42 11.42
CA LEU A 28 -18.60 -0.14 12.14
C LEU A 28 -19.80 0.73 11.77
N ASN A 29 -20.22 0.66 10.50
CA ASN A 29 -21.41 1.35 10.01
C ASN A 29 -22.13 0.48 8.98
N PRO A 30 -23.33 -0.05 9.29
CA PRO A 30 -24.07 -0.94 8.40
C PRO A 30 -24.71 -0.24 7.19
N ASP A 31 -24.53 1.07 7.01
CA ASP A 31 -25.06 1.81 5.86
C ASP A 31 -24.18 1.59 4.61
N PRO A 32 -24.65 0.79 3.61
CA PRO A 32 -23.87 0.47 2.44
C PRO A 32 -23.63 1.66 1.50
N SER A 33 -24.36 2.77 1.66
CA SER A 33 -24.25 3.95 0.81
C SER A 33 -22.91 4.71 0.98
N ILE A 34 -22.25 4.51 2.12
CA ILE A 34 -21.00 5.20 2.47
C ILE A 34 -19.77 4.47 1.89
N LEU A 35 -19.84 3.16 1.65
CA LEU A 35 -18.74 2.33 1.16
C LEU A 35 -18.09 2.86 -0.13
N PRO A 36 -18.83 3.30 -1.16
CA PRO A 36 -18.22 3.86 -2.36
C PRO A 36 -17.39 5.12 -2.09
N TYR A 37 -17.83 5.99 -1.19
CA TYR A 37 -17.10 7.21 -0.82
C TYR A 37 -15.80 6.89 -0.07
N LEU A 38 -15.82 5.89 0.78
CA LEU A 38 -14.63 5.43 1.50
C LEU A 38 -13.59 4.81 0.54
N ASN A 39 -14.06 4.06 -0.45
CA ASN A 39 -13.20 3.45 -1.47
C ASN A 39 -12.61 4.47 -2.47
N MET A 40 -13.14 5.69 -2.54
CA MET A 40 -12.53 6.77 -3.33
C MET A 40 -11.20 7.27 -2.75
N ALA A 41 -10.86 6.93 -1.51
CA ALA A 41 -9.60 7.30 -0.90
C ALA A 41 -8.39 6.82 -1.73
N SER A 42 -8.39 5.57 -2.18
CA SER A 42 -7.27 4.99 -2.95
C SER A 42 -6.98 5.72 -4.28
N PRO A 43 -7.95 5.95 -5.18
CA PRO A 43 -7.66 6.70 -6.41
C PRO A 43 -7.29 8.16 -6.15
N VAL A 44 -7.89 8.80 -5.15
CA VAL A 44 -7.58 10.20 -4.81
C VAL A 44 -6.17 10.33 -4.25
N THR A 45 -5.79 9.48 -3.30
CA THR A 45 -4.43 9.47 -2.75
C THR A 45 -3.40 9.09 -3.81
N GLY A 46 -3.71 8.13 -4.68
CA GLY A 46 -2.85 7.77 -5.81
C GLY A 46 -2.59 8.95 -6.74
N LEU A 47 -3.63 9.68 -7.12
CA LEU A 47 -3.51 10.83 -8.02
C LEU A 47 -2.67 11.96 -7.43
N ILE A 48 -2.73 12.19 -6.12
CA ILE A 48 -2.03 13.28 -5.44
C ILE A 48 -0.64 12.85 -4.97
N VAL A 49 -0.55 11.72 -4.27
CA VAL A 49 0.68 11.28 -3.59
C VAL A 49 1.73 10.79 -4.58
N GLN A 50 1.33 10.05 -5.62
CA GLN A 50 2.29 9.49 -6.59
C GLN A 50 3.16 10.56 -7.27
N PRO A 51 2.61 11.64 -7.89
CA PRO A 51 3.45 12.65 -8.51
C PRO A 51 4.31 13.43 -7.50
N ILE A 52 3.78 13.67 -6.29
CA ILE A 52 4.54 14.37 -5.23
C ILE A 52 5.73 13.53 -4.78
N ILE A 53 5.49 12.27 -4.44
CA ILE A 53 6.56 11.35 -3.98
C ILE A 53 7.54 11.04 -5.12
N GLY A 54 7.07 10.90 -6.35
CA GLY A 54 7.92 10.75 -7.53
C GLY A 54 8.90 11.92 -7.63
N ALA A 55 8.40 13.15 -7.66
CA ALA A 55 9.23 14.36 -7.74
C ALA A 55 10.17 14.54 -6.52
N MET A 56 9.70 14.21 -5.31
CA MET A 56 10.51 14.28 -4.10
C MET A 56 11.61 13.22 -4.10
N SER A 57 11.29 11.98 -4.46
CA SER A 57 12.25 10.87 -4.48
C SER A 57 13.39 11.09 -5.48
N ASP A 58 13.12 11.79 -6.58
CA ASP A 58 14.14 12.11 -7.58
C ASP A 58 15.10 13.23 -7.12
N ARG A 59 14.64 14.11 -6.24
CA ARG A 59 15.43 15.25 -5.71
C ARG A 59 16.15 14.95 -4.42
N THR A 60 15.71 13.97 -3.65
CA THR A 60 16.27 13.65 -2.33
C THR A 60 17.44 12.68 -2.48
N TRP A 61 18.56 13.00 -1.83
CA TRP A 61 19.71 12.12 -1.72
C TRP A 61 20.07 11.90 -0.27
N VAL A 62 20.01 10.64 0.20
CA VAL A 62 20.41 10.26 1.55
C VAL A 62 21.72 9.45 1.46
N PRO A 63 22.81 9.89 2.13
CA PRO A 63 24.06 9.13 2.17
C PRO A 63 23.82 7.71 2.69
N GLY A 64 24.29 6.71 1.94
CA GLY A 64 24.15 5.29 2.29
C GLY A 64 22.86 4.59 1.82
N LEU A 65 21.73 5.30 1.67
CA LEU A 65 20.47 4.70 1.16
C LEU A 65 20.16 5.08 -0.30
N GLY A 66 20.74 6.17 -0.82
CA GLY A 66 20.47 6.66 -2.17
C GLY A 66 19.19 7.51 -2.25
N ARG A 67 18.60 7.62 -3.47
CA ARG A 67 17.46 8.53 -3.71
C ARG A 67 16.11 7.95 -3.27
N ARG A 68 15.82 6.70 -3.62
CA ARG A 68 14.48 6.10 -3.59
C ARG A 68 14.20 5.20 -2.40
N ARG A 69 15.26 4.58 -1.82
CA ARG A 69 15.14 3.64 -0.70
C ARG A 69 14.53 4.25 0.57
N PRO A 70 14.82 5.51 0.95
CA PRO A 70 14.21 6.10 2.15
C PRO A 70 12.69 6.17 2.08
N TYR A 71 12.13 6.54 0.93
CA TYR A 71 10.68 6.62 0.73
C TYR A 71 10.01 5.26 0.77
N PHE A 72 10.68 4.25 0.21
CA PHE A 72 10.23 2.87 0.31
C PHE A 72 10.15 2.41 1.77
N LEU A 73 11.19 2.69 2.58
CA LEU A 73 11.21 2.32 4.00
C LEU A 73 10.14 3.06 4.80
N ILE A 74 9.98 4.36 4.59
CA ILE A 74 8.96 5.17 5.26
C ILE A 74 7.56 4.65 4.93
N GLY A 75 7.29 4.37 3.65
CA GLY A 75 6.01 3.79 3.23
C GLY A 75 5.77 2.40 3.84
N ALA A 76 6.77 1.53 3.85
CA ALA A 76 6.65 0.18 4.42
C ALA A 76 6.40 0.22 5.95
N ILE A 77 7.09 1.09 6.68
CA ILE A 77 6.86 1.29 8.12
C ILE A 77 5.45 1.84 8.35
N GLY A 78 5.04 2.85 7.58
CA GLY A 78 3.70 3.42 7.66
C GLY A 78 2.60 2.38 7.42
N CYS A 79 2.74 1.56 6.39
CA CYS A 79 1.80 0.45 6.11
C CYS A 79 1.72 -0.54 7.28
N SER A 80 2.87 -0.95 7.82
CA SER A 80 2.93 -1.92 8.92
C SER A 80 2.25 -1.38 10.18
N LEU A 81 2.51 -0.12 10.53
CA LEU A 81 1.88 0.54 11.68
C LEU A 81 0.37 0.67 11.49
N CYS A 82 -0.09 1.14 10.32
CA CYS A 82 -1.51 1.27 10.04
C CYS A 82 -2.23 -0.08 10.11
N LEU A 83 -1.66 -1.14 9.52
CA LEU A 83 -2.24 -2.48 9.55
C LEU A 83 -2.27 -3.07 10.96
N PHE A 84 -1.26 -2.76 11.79
CA PHE A 84 -1.24 -3.21 13.18
C PHE A 84 -2.32 -2.53 14.04
N ILE A 85 -2.56 -1.24 13.82
CA ILE A 85 -3.56 -0.46 14.57
C ILE A 85 -4.98 -0.76 14.07
N TYR A 86 -5.16 -1.07 12.79
CA TYR A 86 -6.46 -1.19 12.13
C TYR A 86 -7.45 -2.15 12.84
N PRO A 87 -7.03 -3.36 13.32
CA PRO A 87 -7.94 -4.28 14.01
C PRO A 87 -8.45 -3.77 15.37
N HIS A 88 -7.80 -2.79 15.95
CA HIS A 88 -8.14 -2.22 17.26
C HIS A 88 -9.05 -1.00 17.17
N VAL A 89 -9.44 -0.60 15.97
CA VAL A 89 -10.27 0.59 15.75
C VAL A 89 -11.73 0.29 16.05
N THR A 90 -12.31 1.12 16.92
CA THR A 90 -13.73 1.04 17.30
C THR A 90 -14.55 2.22 16.75
N ALA A 91 -13.92 3.28 16.30
CA ALA A 91 -14.56 4.49 15.81
C ALA A 91 -14.41 4.63 14.29
N LEU A 92 -15.52 4.89 13.59
CA LEU A 92 -15.57 5.04 12.13
C LEU A 92 -14.59 6.11 11.63
N TRP A 93 -14.52 7.26 12.29
CA TRP A 93 -13.63 8.36 11.88
C TRP A 93 -12.15 7.99 11.96
N VAL A 94 -11.78 7.22 12.96
CA VAL A 94 -10.40 6.71 13.09
C VAL A 94 -10.09 5.69 12.00
N ALA A 95 -11.05 4.83 11.67
CA ALA A 95 -10.90 3.88 10.57
C ALA A 95 -10.70 4.59 9.22
N VAL A 96 -11.44 5.66 8.96
CA VAL A 96 -11.29 6.48 7.75
C VAL A 96 -9.91 7.14 7.69
N LEU A 97 -9.46 7.76 8.77
CA LEU A 97 -8.13 8.37 8.83
C LEU A 97 -7.00 7.35 8.62
N LEU A 98 -7.11 6.18 9.24
CA LEU A 98 -6.15 5.10 9.04
C LEU A 98 -6.15 4.57 7.61
N LEU A 99 -7.31 4.51 6.95
CA LEU A 99 -7.41 4.15 5.54
C LEU A 99 -6.62 5.14 4.67
N TRP A 100 -6.82 6.43 4.87
CA TRP A 100 -6.10 7.46 4.13
C TRP A 100 -4.59 7.39 4.38
N LEU A 101 -4.17 7.20 5.63
CA LEU A 101 -2.76 7.03 5.98
C LEU A 101 -2.16 5.77 5.36
N LEU A 102 -2.90 4.67 5.35
CA LEU A 102 -2.47 3.42 4.74
C LEU A 102 -2.31 3.58 3.22
N ASP A 103 -3.25 4.25 2.55
CA ASP A 103 -3.17 4.54 1.12
C ASP A 103 -1.97 5.44 0.78
N ILE A 104 -1.75 6.49 1.55
CA ILE A 104 -0.59 7.38 1.40
C ILE A 104 0.71 6.56 1.56
N SER A 105 0.78 5.72 2.58
CA SER A 105 1.96 4.89 2.86
C SER A 105 2.22 3.87 1.74
N ASN A 106 1.18 3.20 1.25
CA ASN A 106 1.26 2.27 0.13
C ASN A 106 1.77 2.97 -1.15
N ASN A 107 1.19 4.13 -1.49
CA ASN A 107 1.62 4.90 -2.66
C ASN A 107 3.05 5.42 -2.50
N THR A 108 3.43 5.87 -1.29
CA THR A 108 4.79 6.32 -0.98
C THR A 108 5.83 5.21 -1.15
N ALA A 109 5.49 3.97 -0.82
CA ALA A 109 6.36 2.83 -1.01
C ALA A 109 6.38 2.33 -2.48
N MET A 110 5.25 2.40 -3.17
CA MET A 110 5.08 1.84 -4.51
C MET A 110 5.77 2.68 -5.60
N GLU A 111 5.71 4.01 -5.51
CA GLU A 111 6.27 4.91 -6.52
C GLU A 111 7.80 4.75 -6.72
N PRO A 112 8.63 4.81 -5.66
CA PRO A 112 10.06 4.60 -5.82
C PRO A 112 10.40 3.23 -6.40
N PHE A 113 9.59 2.22 -6.12
CA PHE A 113 9.78 0.88 -6.63
C PHE A 113 9.50 0.79 -8.14
N ARG A 114 8.37 1.36 -8.61
CA ARG A 114 8.02 1.40 -10.04
C ARG A 114 9.08 2.14 -10.85
N ALA A 115 9.52 3.30 -10.35
CA ALA A 115 10.56 4.08 -10.99
C ALA A 115 11.90 3.34 -11.03
N PHE A 116 12.25 2.58 -9.99
CA PHE A 116 13.46 1.76 -9.96
C PHE A 116 13.43 0.63 -11.01
N ILE A 117 12.30 -0.03 -11.17
CA ILE A 117 12.13 -1.09 -12.18
C ILE A 117 12.29 -0.50 -13.59
N ALA A 118 11.66 0.64 -13.86
CA ALA A 118 11.75 1.31 -15.15
C ALA A 118 13.19 1.67 -15.52
N ASP A 119 14.00 2.09 -14.53
CA ASP A 119 15.39 2.48 -14.75
C ASP A 119 16.35 1.29 -14.90
N THR A 120 16.04 0.14 -14.30
CA THR A 120 17.04 -0.93 -14.14
C THR A 120 16.78 -2.15 -15.02
N VAL A 121 15.52 -2.61 -15.19
CA VAL A 121 15.20 -3.88 -15.87
C VAL A 121 13.80 -3.82 -16.47
N GLN A 122 13.65 -3.29 -17.68
CA GLN A 122 12.35 -3.01 -18.27
C GLN A 122 11.44 -4.24 -18.47
N SER A 123 11.89 -5.29 -19.12
CA SER A 123 11.00 -6.41 -19.47
C SER A 123 10.84 -7.45 -18.36
N THR A 124 11.95 -7.93 -17.79
CA THR A 124 11.95 -8.96 -16.75
C THR A 124 11.43 -8.39 -15.41
N GLY A 125 11.68 -7.10 -15.13
CA GLY A 125 11.20 -6.43 -13.93
C GLY A 125 9.69 -6.34 -13.88
N PHE A 126 9.03 -5.99 -14.97
CA PHE A 126 7.56 -5.92 -15.04
C PHE A 126 6.91 -7.30 -14.95
N LEU A 127 7.49 -8.33 -15.55
CA LEU A 127 7.00 -9.70 -15.40
C LEU A 127 7.07 -10.17 -13.95
N MET A 128 8.20 -9.95 -13.28
CA MET A 128 8.36 -10.27 -11.86
C MET A 128 7.39 -9.47 -10.98
N GLN A 129 7.20 -8.19 -11.26
CA GLN A 129 6.21 -7.36 -10.58
C GLN A 129 4.81 -7.94 -10.68
N SER A 130 4.38 -8.37 -11.87
CA SER A 130 3.05 -8.97 -12.08
C SER A 130 2.88 -10.27 -11.29
N VAL A 131 3.89 -11.13 -11.28
CA VAL A 131 3.88 -12.37 -10.49
C VAL A 131 3.78 -12.08 -8.99
N PHE A 132 4.61 -11.17 -8.46
CA PHE A 132 4.58 -10.83 -7.04
C PHE A 132 3.29 -10.10 -6.64
N THR A 133 2.70 -9.30 -7.52
CA THR A 133 1.37 -8.70 -7.32
C THR A 133 0.31 -9.78 -7.18
N GLY A 134 0.25 -10.71 -8.11
CA GLY A 134 -0.70 -11.82 -8.08
C GLY A 134 -0.55 -12.68 -6.81
N LEU A 135 0.68 -13.06 -6.47
CA LEU A 135 0.97 -13.84 -5.28
C LEU A 135 0.62 -13.08 -3.98
N GLY A 136 0.97 -11.80 -3.88
CA GLY A 136 0.69 -10.98 -2.70
C GLY A 136 -0.80 -10.86 -2.43
N ILE A 137 -1.60 -10.53 -3.44
CA ILE A 137 -3.06 -10.41 -3.32
C ILE A 137 -3.70 -11.76 -3.03
N THR A 138 -3.27 -12.82 -3.70
CA THR A 138 -3.82 -14.17 -3.47
C THR A 138 -3.56 -14.64 -2.05
N LEU A 139 -2.34 -14.47 -1.54
CA LEU A 139 -2.01 -14.86 -0.16
C LEU A 139 -2.74 -13.99 0.87
N ALA A 140 -2.94 -12.69 0.60
CA ALA A 140 -3.75 -11.84 1.46
C ALA A 140 -5.19 -12.37 1.58
N ASN A 141 -5.81 -12.73 0.46
CA ASN A 141 -7.16 -13.28 0.44
C ASN A 141 -7.24 -14.63 1.17
N ILE A 142 -6.28 -15.53 0.93
CA ILE A 142 -6.22 -16.84 1.61
C ILE A 142 -6.02 -16.67 3.11
N SER A 143 -5.14 -15.78 3.54
CA SER A 143 -4.88 -15.55 4.98
C SER A 143 -6.13 -15.07 5.71
N LEU A 144 -6.92 -14.19 5.11
CA LEU A 144 -8.19 -13.73 5.68
C LEU A 144 -9.28 -14.82 5.67
N TYR A 145 -9.28 -15.69 4.66
CA TYR A 145 -10.22 -16.81 4.62
C TYR A 145 -9.92 -17.86 5.71
N LEU A 146 -8.64 -18.10 6.00
CA LEU A 146 -8.23 -19.04 7.04
C LEU A 146 -8.42 -18.52 8.47
N LEU A 147 -8.51 -17.19 8.64
CA LEU A 147 -8.74 -16.53 9.94
C LEU A 147 -10.23 -16.32 10.27
N LYS A 148 -11.13 -16.68 9.35
CA LYS A 148 -12.58 -16.68 9.57
C LYS A 148 -13.05 -17.95 10.28
#